data_a3ec1267580ef753dea90bc57ad08e81
#
_entry.id   a3ec1267580ef753dea90bc57ad08e81
#
_cell.length_a   1.000
_cell.length_b   1.000
_cell.length_c   1.000
_cell.angle_alpha   90.00
_cell.angle_beta   90.00
_cell.angle_gamma   90.00
#
_symmetry.space_group_name_H-M   'P 1'
#
loop_
_entity.id
_entity.type
_entity.pdbx_description
1 polymer ?
#
loop_
_entity_poly.entity_id
_entity_poly.type
_entity_poly.pdbx_seq_one_letter_code
_entity_poly.pdbx_strand_id
1 'polypeptide(L)'
;MRKEGTVTTEEERIFKGELFASEVPELVAKKLKAHRLSQEYSQLFEEDAAERDRILHELLASIGEGTFMLGPIRFHYGCHTRVGSHCFMNFNFTVQDDACVTIGNHCNFGPDVTIVTPMHPMLPEERRGLVCSDGEERFLCYAKPVVIGDDCWFGANVVVCPGVTIGEGCVFGAGSIVTRDIPARSFAAGSPARVIRPITEETDAIRNKFPELR
;
A
#
# COMPACT_ATOMS: atom_id res chain seq x y z
N MET A 1 30.94 -19.10 -27.16
CA MET A 1 30.31 -17.82 -26.82
C MET A 1 29.29 -18.05 -25.70
N ARG A 2 29.62 -17.71 -24.46
CA ARG A 2 28.67 -17.68 -23.37
C ARG A 2 27.77 -16.49 -23.65
N LYS A 3 26.43 -16.68 -23.73
CA LYS A 3 25.47 -15.59 -23.76
C LYS A 3 25.63 -14.83 -22.43
N GLU A 4 26.04 -13.58 -22.49
CA GLU A 4 25.93 -12.66 -21.35
C GLU A 4 24.44 -12.60 -20.99
N GLY A 5 24.04 -13.34 -19.96
CA GLY A 5 22.73 -13.24 -19.38
C GLY A 5 22.61 -11.83 -18.77
N THR A 6 21.64 -11.06 -19.19
CA THR A 6 21.26 -9.82 -18.51
C THR A 6 21.08 -10.12 -17.02
N VAL A 7 21.91 -9.48 -16.19
CA VAL A 7 21.79 -9.63 -14.72
C VAL A 7 20.47 -9.00 -14.30
N THR A 8 19.57 -9.82 -13.80
CA THR A 8 18.27 -9.36 -13.26
C THR A 8 18.54 -8.52 -12.02
N THR A 9 18.01 -7.31 -11.97
CA THR A 9 18.15 -6.45 -10.78
C THR A 9 17.28 -6.97 -9.63
N GLU A 10 17.60 -6.58 -8.39
CA GLU A 10 16.78 -6.99 -7.23
C GLU A 10 15.37 -6.40 -7.30
N GLU A 11 15.20 -5.20 -7.86
CA GLU A 11 13.88 -4.62 -8.11
C GLU A 11 13.06 -5.41 -9.14
N GLU A 12 13.70 -5.90 -10.22
CA GLU A 12 13.01 -6.79 -11.17
C GLU A 12 12.59 -8.11 -10.51
N ARG A 13 13.36 -8.63 -9.56
CA ARG A 13 12.99 -9.80 -8.76
C ARG A 13 11.75 -9.53 -7.90
N ILE A 14 11.69 -8.37 -7.26
CA ILE A 14 10.50 -7.93 -6.51
C ILE A 14 9.25 -8.01 -7.40
N PHE A 15 9.31 -7.40 -8.59
CA PHE A 15 8.15 -7.35 -9.48
C PHE A 15 7.77 -8.70 -10.10
N LYS A 16 8.70 -9.66 -10.13
CA LYS A 16 8.44 -11.05 -10.51
C LYS A 16 7.93 -11.91 -9.36
N GLY A 17 7.90 -11.37 -8.12
CA GLY A 17 7.53 -12.13 -6.92
C GLY A 17 8.60 -13.16 -6.51
N GLU A 18 9.84 -12.95 -6.93
CA GLU A 18 11.01 -13.79 -6.58
C GLU A 18 11.61 -13.34 -5.24
N LEU A 19 12.49 -14.17 -4.67
CA LEU A 19 13.31 -13.76 -3.53
C LEU A 19 14.29 -12.66 -3.96
N PHE A 20 14.42 -11.63 -3.14
CA PHE A 20 15.30 -10.49 -3.37
C PHE A 20 16.06 -10.08 -2.10
N ALA A 21 17.21 -9.44 -2.29
CA ALA A 21 18.01 -8.85 -1.23
C ALA A 21 17.69 -7.35 -1.11
N SER A 22 17.09 -6.92 0.00
CA SER A 22 16.66 -5.53 0.22
C SER A 22 17.80 -4.55 0.49
N GLU A 23 18.99 -5.04 0.84
CA GLU A 23 20.13 -4.22 1.28
C GLU A 23 21.10 -3.86 0.14
N VAL A 24 20.71 -4.08 -1.12
CA VAL A 24 21.53 -3.63 -2.25
C VAL A 24 21.53 -2.10 -2.37
N PRO A 25 22.65 -1.47 -2.79
CA PRO A 25 22.79 -0.02 -2.78
C PRO A 25 21.68 0.73 -3.50
N GLU A 26 21.16 0.18 -4.61
CA GLU A 26 20.08 0.80 -5.38
C GLU A 26 18.78 0.88 -4.57
N LEU A 27 18.35 -0.22 -3.95
CA LEU A 27 17.13 -0.25 -3.15
C LEU A 27 17.27 0.58 -1.87
N VAL A 28 18.45 0.54 -1.24
CA VAL A 28 18.75 1.40 -0.08
C VAL A 28 18.64 2.88 -0.44
N ALA A 29 19.16 3.30 -1.60
CA ALA A 29 19.06 4.70 -2.05
C ALA A 29 17.60 5.13 -2.25
N LYS A 30 16.77 4.31 -2.89
CA LYS A 30 15.33 4.57 -3.08
C LYS A 30 14.61 4.68 -1.73
N LYS A 31 14.85 3.75 -0.83
CA LYS A 31 14.29 3.75 0.53
C LYS A 31 14.64 5.02 1.29
N LEU A 32 15.91 5.42 1.32
CA LEU A 32 16.34 6.64 1.99
C LEU A 32 15.74 7.90 1.38
N LYS A 33 15.58 7.96 0.04
CA LYS A 33 14.88 9.06 -0.63
C LYS A 33 13.43 9.15 -0.15
N ALA A 34 12.71 8.03 -0.18
CA ALA A 34 11.31 7.98 0.23
C ALA A 34 11.12 8.38 1.72
N HIS A 35 12.01 7.91 2.59
CA HIS A 35 11.96 8.27 4.02
C HIS A 35 12.17 9.77 4.24
N ARG A 36 13.12 10.41 3.51
CA ARG A 36 13.34 11.86 3.59
C ARG A 36 12.12 12.64 3.11
N LEU A 37 11.57 12.29 1.94
CA LEU A 37 10.39 12.93 1.39
C LEU A 37 9.16 12.76 2.30
N SER A 38 8.96 11.58 2.87
CA SER A 38 7.89 11.33 3.85
C SER A 38 8.05 12.18 5.10
N GLN A 39 9.28 12.35 5.59
CA GLN A 39 9.55 13.20 6.74
C GLN A 39 9.36 14.69 6.42
N GLU A 40 9.83 15.15 5.27
CA GLU A 40 9.66 16.52 4.78
C GLU A 40 8.17 16.84 4.66
N TYR A 41 7.39 16.02 4.00
CA TYR A 41 5.94 16.13 3.90
C TYR A 41 5.27 16.26 5.26
N SER A 42 5.70 15.46 6.22
CA SER A 42 5.12 15.40 7.56
C SER A 42 5.41 16.64 8.43
N GLN A 43 6.27 17.55 7.98
CA GLN A 43 6.53 18.85 8.62
C GLN A 43 5.66 19.98 8.06
N LEU A 44 4.96 19.73 6.96
CA LEU A 44 4.15 20.73 6.27
C LEU A 44 2.70 20.71 6.79
N PHE A 45 2.08 21.89 6.77
CA PHE A 45 0.68 22.08 7.09
C PHE A 45 -0.20 22.05 5.83
N GLU A 46 -1.53 22.00 6.00
CA GLU A 46 -2.49 21.93 4.89
C GLU A 46 -2.40 23.15 3.96
N GLU A 47 -2.01 24.32 4.47
CA GLU A 47 -1.81 25.56 3.71
C GLU A 47 -0.59 25.52 2.78
N ASP A 48 0.36 24.61 3.01
CA ASP A 48 1.54 24.41 2.16
C ASP A 48 1.23 23.55 0.92
N ALA A 49 0.04 23.72 0.33
CA ALA A 49 -0.51 22.80 -0.68
C ALA A 49 0.41 22.54 -1.87
N ALA A 50 1.08 23.60 -2.41
CA ALA A 50 1.96 23.46 -3.56
C ALA A 50 3.20 22.60 -3.27
N GLU A 51 3.79 22.77 -2.08
CA GLU A 51 4.97 22.00 -1.67
C GLU A 51 4.61 20.55 -1.34
N ARG A 52 3.46 20.33 -0.71
CA ARG A 52 2.91 18.99 -0.46
C ARG A 52 2.68 18.24 -1.76
N ASP A 53 2.07 18.90 -2.75
CA ASP A 53 1.84 18.33 -4.08
C ASP A 53 3.16 17.97 -4.78
N ARG A 54 4.14 18.87 -4.76
CA ARG A 54 5.49 18.60 -5.30
C ARG A 54 6.11 17.36 -4.69
N ILE A 55 6.07 17.24 -3.35
CA ILE A 55 6.67 16.11 -2.64
C ILE A 55 5.95 14.80 -3.01
N LEU A 56 4.61 14.79 -3.07
CA LEU A 56 3.86 13.59 -3.42
C LEU A 56 4.16 13.12 -4.85
N HIS A 57 4.29 14.05 -5.81
CA HIS A 57 4.68 13.71 -7.18
C HIS A 57 6.12 13.21 -7.28
N GLU A 58 7.02 13.64 -6.41
CA GLU A 58 8.40 13.13 -6.36
C GLU A 58 8.51 11.80 -5.63
N LEU A 59 7.66 11.55 -4.64
CA LEU A 59 7.65 10.36 -3.79
C LEU A 59 6.98 9.17 -4.48
N LEU A 60 5.82 9.38 -5.10
CA LEU A 60 4.97 8.32 -5.61
C LEU A 60 5.24 8.02 -7.10
N ALA A 61 4.99 6.77 -7.52
CA ALA A 61 5.02 6.41 -8.93
C ALA A 61 4.00 7.20 -9.75
N SER A 62 2.83 7.46 -9.18
CA SER A 62 1.82 8.38 -9.70
C SER A 62 0.81 8.75 -8.62
N ILE A 63 0.24 9.94 -8.74
CA ILE A 63 -0.87 10.42 -7.92
C ILE A 63 -1.85 11.18 -8.81
N GLY A 64 -3.15 10.91 -8.65
CA GLY A 64 -4.20 11.56 -9.41
C GLY A 64 -4.62 12.89 -8.79
N GLU A 65 -5.27 13.71 -9.62
CA GLU A 65 -5.75 15.04 -9.21
C GLU A 65 -6.73 14.97 -8.03
N GLY A 66 -6.75 15.99 -7.19
CA GLY A 66 -7.67 16.10 -6.06
C GLY A 66 -7.43 15.10 -4.93
N THR A 67 -6.35 14.31 -4.99
CA THR A 67 -5.96 13.41 -3.91
C THR A 67 -5.23 14.19 -2.83
N PHE A 68 -5.62 13.97 -1.57
CA PHE A 68 -5.11 14.67 -0.42
C PHE A 68 -4.73 13.72 0.72
N MET A 69 -3.55 13.92 1.31
CA MET A 69 -3.07 13.13 2.44
C MET A 69 -2.84 14.04 3.65
N LEU A 70 -3.43 13.72 4.80
CA LEU A 70 -3.03 14.35 6.05
C LEU A 70 -1.67 13.76 6.53
N GLY A 71 -0.79 14.60 7.02
CA GLY A 71 0.46 14.12 7.62
C GLY A 71 0.27 13.63 9.07
N PRO A 72 1.23 12.86 9.61
CA PRO A 72 2.40 12.31 8.94
C PRO A 72 2.05 11.16 7.99
N ILE A 73 2.85 10.99 6.92
CA ILE A 73 2.79 9.84 6.01
C ILE A 73 4.08 9.03 6.09
N ARG A 74 4.02 7.74 5.73
CA ARG A 74 5.20 6.86 5.70
C ARG A 74 5.15 5.96 4.48
N PHE A 75 6.16 6.07 3.62
CA PHE A 75 6.34 5.18 2.47
C PHE A 75 7.72 4.52 2.54
N HIS A 76 7.80 3.23 2.21
CA HIS A 76 9.07 2.52 2.19
C HIS A 76 9.90 2.88 0.95
N TYR A 77 9.33 2.73 -0.23
CA TYR A 77 9.93 3.18 -1.49
C TYR A 77 9.16 4.34 -2.13
N GLY A 78 7.84 4.41 -1.96
CA GLY A 78 6.95 5.38 -2.59
C GLY A 78 6.83 5.17 -4.10
N CYS A 79 7.95 5.04 -4.79
CA CYS A 79 7.99 4.84 -6.24
C CYS A 79 7.36 3.53 -6.74
N HIS A 80 6.93 2.65 -5.86
CA HIS A 80 6.15 1.45 -6.19
C HIS A 80 4.66 1.63 -5.93
N THR A 81 4.24 2.78 -5.41
CA THR A 81 2.85 3.08 -5.09
C THR A 81 2.23 4.01 -6.13
N ARG A 82 1.06 3.63 -6.63
CA ARG A 82 0.19 4.44 -7.50
C ARG A 82 -1.10 4.74 -6.78
N VAL A 83 -1.51 5.99 -6.79
CA VAL A 83 -2.75 6.46 -6.17
C VAL A 83 -3.60 7.14 -7.24
N GLY A 84 -4.88 6.82 -7.29
CA GLY A 84 -5.85 7.44 -8.18
C GLY A 84 -6.22 8.86 -7.77
N SER A 85 -7.25 9.39 -8.41
CA SER A 85 -7.76 10.75 -8.19
C SER A 85 -8.79 10.80 -7.06
N HIS A 86 -8.92 11.98 -6.44
CA HIS A 86 -9.93 12.29 -5.43
C HIS A 86 -9.92 11.36 -4.20
N CYS A 87 -8.74 10.84 -3.85
CA CYS A 87 -8.56 10.03 -2.65
C CYS A 87 -8.25 10.90 -1.43
N PHE A 88 -8.64 10.39 -0.27
CA PHE A 88 -8.33 11.01 1.02
C PHE A 88 -7.63 10.01 1.93
N MET A 89 -6.43 10.36 2.42
CA MET A 89 -5.70 9.63 3.43
C MET A 89 -5.61 10.44 4.71
N ASN A 90 -6.11 9.87 5.80
CA ASN A 90 -6.06 10.49 7.12
C ASN A 90 -4.67 10.31 7.77
N PHE A 91 -4.51 10.75 9.02
CA PHE A 91 -3.24 10.72 9.76
C PHE A 91 -2.60 9.34 9.80
N ASN A 92 -1.25 9.32 9.78
CA ASN A 92 -0.40 8.14 9.91
C ASN A 92 -0.60 7.09 8.81
N PHE A 93 -1.00 7.52 7.61
CA PHE A 93 -1.09 6.60 6.48
C PHE A 93 0.29 6.00 6.17
N THR A 94 0.38 4.66 6.22
CA THR A 94 1.65 3.94 6.10
C THR A 94 1.59 2.91 4.98
N VAL A 95 2.55 2.94 4.07
CA VAL A 95 2.68 1.97 2.98
C VAL A 95 4.09 1.40 2.95
N GLN A 96 4.19 0.09 3.15
CA GLN A 96 5.42 -0.65 2.95
C GLN A 96 5.35 -1.33 1.59
N ASP A 97 5.78 -0.61 0.56
CA ASP A 97 5.61 -0.92 -0.85
C ASP A 97 6.86 -1.56 -1.47
N ASP A 98 7.30 -2.69 -0.92
CA ASP A 98 8.34 -3.48 -1.60
C ASP A 98 7.82 -3.95 -2.97
N ALA A 99 6.66 -4.60 -3.05
CA ALA A 99 5.94 -4.81 -4.31
C ALA A 99 4.97 -3.66 -4.59
N CYS A 100 4.43 -3.63 -5.81
CA CYS A 100 3.52 -2.58 -6.23
C CYS A 100 2.26 -2.50 -5.36
N VAL A 101 1.88 -1.27 -5.01
CA VAL A 101 0.60 -0.91 -4.42
C VAL A 101 -0.17 -0.06 -5.41
N THR A 102 -1.38 -0.46 -5.75
CA THR A 102 -2.27 0.30 -6.62
C THR A 102 -3.55 0.63 -5.87
N ILE A 103 -3.88 1.91 -5.79
CA ILE A 103 -5.09 2.43 -5.16
C ILE A 103 -5.90 3.13 -6.25
N GLY A 104 -7.16 2.76 -6.39
CA GLY A 104 -8.10 3.34 -7.33
C GLY A 104 -8.52 4.77 -6.96
N ASN A 105 -9.55 5.28 -7.61
CA ASN A 105 -10.07 6.62 -7.42
C ASN A 105 -11.07 6.69 -6.25
N HIS A 106 -11.29 7.89 -5.70
CA HIS A 106 -12.31 8.16 -4.68
C HIS A 106 -12.20 7.30 -3.42
N CYS A 107 -11.02 6.80 -3.10
CA CYS A 107 -10.78 6.00 -1.91
C CYS A 107 -10.58 6.89 -0.68
N ASN A 108 -11.18 6.47 0.45
CA ASN A 108 -11.07 7.17 1.72
C ASN A 108 -10.44 6.27 2.78
N PHE A 109 -9.35 6.75 3.38
CA PHE A 109 -8.63 6.01 4.42
C PHE A 109 -8.73 6.75 5.75
N GLY A 110 -9.23 6.06 6.77
CA GLY A 110 -9.21 6.53 8.15
C GLY A 110 -7.78 6.63 8.70
N PRO A 111 -7.60 7.18 9.92
CA PRO A 111 -6.28 7.27 10.54
C PRO A 111 -5.66 5.89 10.80
N ASP A 112 -4.33 5.87 10.79
CA ASP A 112 -3.54 4.68 11.09
C ASP A 112 -3.78 3.48 10.15
N VAL A 113 -4.20 3.72 8.92
CA VAL A 113 -4.30 2.65 7.91
C VAL A 113 -2.91 2.28 7.42
N THR A 114 -2.65 0.98 7.37
CA THR A 114 -1.36 0.41 6.96
C THR A 114 -1.55 -0.58 5.82
N ILE A 115 -0.75 -0.44 4.75
CA ILE A 115 -0.67 -1.39 3.63
C ILE A 115 0.73 -1.99 3.63
N VAL A 116 0.84 -3.32 3.60
CA VAL A 116 2.13 -4.01 3.59
C VAL A 116 2.19 -5.02 2.44
N THR A 117 3.33 -5.07 1.78
CA THR A 117 3.58 -5.99 0.66
C THR A 117 4.70 -7.01 0.94
N PRO A 118 5.73 -6.72 1.78
CA PRO A 118 6.82 -7.64 2.01
C PRO A 118 6.42 -8.81 2.91
N MET A 119 7.14 -9.90 2.70
CA MET A 119 7.06 -11.14 3.47
C MET A 119 8.47 -11.69 3.69
N HIS A 120 8.65 -12.40 4.79
CA HIS A 120 9.89 -13.10 5.11
C HIS A 120 9.67 -14.61 5.13
N PRO A 121 10.72 -15.42 4.93
CA PRO A 121 10.66 -16.86 5.13
C PRO A 121 10.08 -17.22 6.51
N MET A 122 9.18 -18.21 6.54
CA MET A 122 8.53 -18.64 7.79
C MET A 122 9.48 -19.38 8.71
N LEU A 123 10.40 -20.15 8.15
CA LEU A 123 11.41 -20.85 8.94
C LEU A 123 12.46 -19.87 9.49
N PRO A 124 12.76 -19.91 10.80
CA PRO A 124 13.74 -19.01 11.41
C PRO A 124 15.13 -19.10 10.79
N GLU A 125 15.54 -20.30 10.38
CA GLU A 125 16.83 -20.56 9.75
C GLU A 125 16.97 -19.84 8.42
N GLU A 126 15.93 -19.90 7.57
CA GLU A 126 15.88 -19.23 6.29
C GLU A 126 15.76 -17.71 6.43
N ARG A 127 15.06 -17.23 7.48
CA ARG A 127 14.89 -15.81 7.73
C ARG A 127 16.17 -15.14 8.24
N ARG A 128 17.07 -15.89 8.89
CA ARG A 128 18.37 -15.36 9.33
C ARG A 128 19.37 -15.14 8.20
N GLY A 129 19.29 -15.99 7.18
CA GLY A 129 20.13 -15.89 5.98
C GLY A 129 20.00 -17.15 5.13
N LEU A 130 20.12 -16.98 3.84
CA LEU A 130 20.13 -18.06 2.87
C LEU A 130 21.43 -18.02 2.07
N VAL A 131 22.08 -19.18 1.95
CA VAL A 131 23.24 -19.32 1.09
C VAL A 131 22.78 -19.36 -0.36
N CYS A 132 23.17 -18.36 -1.14
CA CYS A 132 22.84 -18.23 -2.55
C CYS A 132 23.72 -19.12 -3.44
N SER A 133 23.37 -19.22 -4.72
CA SER A 133 24.11 -20.06 -5.69
C SER A 133 25.56 -19.63 -5.94
N ASP A 134 25.90 -18.39 -5.58
CA ASP A 134 27.28 -17.85 -5.63
C ASP A 134 28.08 -18.13 -4.34
N GLY A 135 27.48 -18.81 -3.37
CA GLY A 135 28.09 -19.15 -2.08
C GLY A 135 27.99 -18.07 -1.01
N GLU A 136 27.42 -16.90 -1.34
CA GLU A 136 27.23 -15.80 -0.38
C GLU A 136 25.95 -15.99 0.42
N GLU A 137 26.01 -15.71 1.72
CA GLU A 137 24.84 -15.68 2.59
C GLU A 137 24.15 -14.30 2.49
N ARG A 138 22.86 -14.30 2.23
CA ARG A 138 22.05 -13.08 2.12
C ARG A 138 20.76 -13.19 2.92
N PHE A 139 20.38 -12.06 3.48
CA PHE A 139 19.05 -11.87 4.03
C PHE A 139 18.07 -11.63 2.87
N LEU A 140 17.19 -12.59 2.63
CA LEU A 140 16.24 -12.56 1.52
C LEU A 140 14.81 -12.40 2.02
N CYS A 141 14.02 -11.66 1.26
CA CYS A 141 12.58 -11.53 1.44
C CYS A 141 11.88 -11.66 0.07
N TYR A 142 10.58 -11.67 0.09
CA TYR A 142 9.74 -11.63 -1.10
C TYR A 142 8.55 -10.72 -0.84
N ALA A 143 7.88 -10.27 -1.88
CA ALA A 143 6.76 -9.36 -1.75
C ALA A 143 5.63 -9.74 -2.69
N LYS A 144 4.40 -9.38 -2.31
CA LYS A 144 3.20 -9.56 -3.13
C LYS A 144 2.47 -8.25 -3.28
N PRO A 145 2.04 -7.89 -4.50
CA PRO A 145 1.37 -6.62 -4.74
C PRO A 145 0.01 -6.55 -4.04
N VAL A 146 -0.41 -5.32 -3.73
CA VAL A 146 -1.74 -5.03 -3.22
C VAL A 146 -2.47 -4.17 -4.24
N VAL A 147 -3.72 -4.53 -4.52
CA VAL A 147 -4.59 -3.79 -5.44
C VAL A 147 -5.89 -3.43 -4.73
N ILE A 148 -6.24 -2.15 -4.76
CA ILE A 148 -7.47 -1.59 -4.18
C ILE A 148 -8.25 -0.92 -5.31
N GLY A 149 -9.49 -1.36 -5.54
CA GLY A 149 -10.40 -0.78 -6.52
C GLY A 149 -10.90 0.61 -6.11
N ASP A 150 -11.69 1.22 -6.97
CA ASP A 150 -12.26 2.54 -6.77
C ASP A 150 -13.27 2.56 -5.60
N ASP A 151 -13.58 3.75 -5.07
CA ASP A 151 -14.68 3.99 -4.12
C ASP A 151 -14.59 3.19 -2.81
N CYS A 152 -13.41 2.78 -2.38
CA CYS A 152 -13.22 2.03 -1.14
C CYS A 152 -13.11 2.95 0.08
N TRP A 153 -13.69 2.51 1.21
CA TRP A 153 -13.58 3.20 2.50
C TRP A 153 -12.99 2.29 3.57
N PHE A 154 -11.89 2.73 4.15
CA PHE A 154 -11.20 2.04 5.23
C PHE A 154 -11.42 2.80 6.54
N GLY A 155 -11.99 2.14 7.55
CA GLY A 155 -12.04 2.66 8.91
C GLY A 155 -10.64 2.81 9.52
N ALA A 156 -10.55 3.42 10.69
CA ALA A 156 -9.28 3.61 11.40
C ALA A 156 -8.60 2.27 11.73
N ASN A 157 -7.25 2.26 11.73
CA ASN A 157 -6.43 1.10 12.11
C ASN A 157 -6.67 -0.16 11.24
N VAL A 158 -7.04 0.01 9.98
CA VAL A 158 -7.14 -1.13 9.05
C VAL A 158 -5.76 -1.49 8.52
N VAL A 159 -5.46 -2.78 8.51
CA VAL A 159 -4.22 -3.32 7.91
C VAL A 159 -4.57 -4.16 6.69
N VAL A 160 -3.94 -3.86 5.54
CA VAL A 160 -4.04 -4.67 4.32
C VAL A 160 -2.76 -5.47 4.15
N CYS A 161 -2.89 -6.80 4.12
CA CYS A 161 -1.78 -7.75 4.05
C CYS A 161 -1.29 -7.99 2.62
N PRO A 162 -0.08 -8.56 2.45
CA PRO A 162 0.52 -8.82 1.14
C PRO A 162 -0.34 -9.70 0.23
N GLY A 163 -0.42 -9.33 -1.05
CA GLY A 163 -1.08 -10.11 -2.08
C GLY A 163 -2.61 -9.97 -2.14
N VAL A 164 -3.18 -9.04 -1.38
CA VAL A 164 -4.63 -8.83 -1.32
C VAL A 164 -5.09 -7.98 -2.49
N THR A 165 -6.19 -8.42 -3.13
CA THR A 165 -6.97 -7.63 -4.09
C THR A 165 -8.33 -7.29 -3.49
N ILE A 166 -8.67 -6.00 -3.48
CA ILE A 166 -9.94 -5.47 -2.99
C ILE A 166 -10.72 -4.91 -4.17
N GLY A 167 -11.92 -5.42 -4.38
CA GLY A 167 -12.84 -4.91 -5.41
C GLY A 167 -13.36 -3.51 -5.09
N GLU A 168 -13.94 -2.85 -6.08
CA GLU A 168 -14.49 -1.51 -5.95
C GLU A 168 -15.61 -1.41 -4.90
N GLY A 169 -15.79 -0.22 -4.31
CA GLY A 169 -16.91 0.09 -3.42
C GLY A 169 -16.96 -0.70 -2.12
N CYS A 170 -15.80 -1.19 -1.65
CA CYS A 170 -15.71 -1.91 -0.39
C CYS A 170 -15.62 -0.97 0.81
N VAL A 171 -16.16 -1.41 1.94
CA VAL A 171 -16.07 -0.71 3.24
C VAL A 171 -15.48 -1.64 4.28
N PHE A 172 -14.50 -1.12 5.03
CA PHE A 172 -13.84 -1.88 6.10
C PHE A 172 -14.12 -1.26 7.47
N GLY A 173 -14.63 -2.08 8.39
CA GLY A 173 -14.76 -1.68 9.79
C GLY A 173 -13.40 -1.39 10.43
N ALA A 174 -13.35 -0.41 11.36
CA ALA A 174 -12.12 -0.06 12.05
C ALA A 174 -11.47 -1.26 12.74
N GLY A 175 -10.13 -1.29 12.78
CA GLY A 175 -9.35 -2.38 13.37
C GLY A 175 -9.33 -3.68 12.55
N SER A 176 -9.78 -3.67 11.30
CA SER A 176 -9.81 -4.86 10.45
C SER A 176 -8.43 -5.21 9.93
N ILE A 177 -8.12 -6.53 9.86
CA ILE A 177 -6.90 -7.05 9.23
C ILE A 177 -7.29 -7.86 8.00
N VAL A 178 -7.05 -7.29 6.81
CA VAL A 178 -7.46 -7.86 5.52
C VAL A 178 -6.36 -8.80 5.03
N THR A 179 -6.61 -10.10 5.12
CA THR A 179 -5.63 -11.17 4.84
C THR A 179 -5.95 -11.97 3.57
N ARG A 180 -7.00 -11.62 2.84
CA ARG A 180 -7.45 -12.27 1.61
C ARG A 180 -8.26 -11.30 0.76
N ASP A 181 -8.45 -11.65 -0.50
CA ASP A 181 -9.24 -10.88 -1.44
C ASP A 181 -10.67 -10.63 -0.94
N ILE A 182 -11.18 -9.43 -1.24
CA ILE A 182 -12.52 -9.00 -0.91
C ILE A 182 -13.25 -8.64 -2.20
N PRO A 183 -14.41 -9.27 -2.48
CA PRO A 183 -15.18 -8.95 -3.68
C PRO A 183 -15.77 -7.54 -3.59
N ALA A 184 -16.02 -6.94 -4.77
CA ALA A 184 -16.59 -5.60 -4.88
C ALA A 184 -17.87 -5.44 -4.05
N ARG A 185 -18.15 -4.20 -3.62
CA ARG A 185 -19.35 -3.80 -2.89
C ARG A 185 -19.63 -4.66 -1.64
N SER A 186 -18.57 -4.90 -0.86
CA SER A 186 -18.63 -5.68 0.37
C SER A 186 -18.35 -4.82 1.60
N PHE A 187 -19.16 -4.99 2.65
CA PHE A 187 -18.77 -4.59 4.00
C PHE A 187 -18.02 -5.74 4.66
N ALA A 188 -16.76 -5.50 5.02
CA ALA A 188 -15.91 -6.46 5.69
C ALA A 188 -15.40 -5.91 7.02
N ALA A 189 -15.22 -6.78 8.01
CA ALA A 189 -14.68 -6.38 9.31
C ALA A 189 -14.02 -7.54 10.06
N GLY A 190 -13.22 -7.20 11.06
CA GLY A 190 -12.61 -8.14 12.01
C GLY A 190 -11.14 -8.46 11.73
N SER A 191 -10.56 -9.29 12.59
CA SER A 191 -9.18 -9.78 12.52
C SER A 191 -9.16 -11.30 12.69
N PRO A 192 -8.97 -12.06 11.59
CA PRO A 192 -8.89 -11.62 10.21
C PRO A 192 -10.24 -11.12 9.67
N ALA A 193 -10.21 -10.13 8.76
CA ALA A 193 -11.41 -9.57 8.16
C ALA A 193 -12.22 -10.62 7.38
N ARG A 194 -13.55 -10.54 7.50
CA ARG A 194 -14.50 -11.36 6.75
C ARG A 194 -15.57 -10.47 6.15
N VAL A 195 -16.05 -10.83 4.98
CA VAL A 195 -17.24 -10.21 4.41
C VAL A 195 -18.41 -10.46 5.35
N ILE A 196 -19.00 -9.41 5.86
CA ILE A 196 -20.16 -9.45 6.75
C ILE A 196 -21.44 -9.48 5.91
N ARG A 197 -21.51 -8.62 4.89
CA ARG A 197 -22.64 -8.52 3.97
C ARG A 197 -22.26 -7.74 2.70
N PRO A 198 -23.04 -7.85 1.63
CA PRO A 198 -22.94 -6.94 0.50
C PRO A 198 -23.39 -5.52 0.90
N ILE A 199 -22.94 -4.53 0.14
CA ILE A 199 -23.39 -3.13 0.22
C ILE A 199 -24.38 -2.93 -0.91
N THR A 200 -25.60 -2.49 -0.56
CA THR A 200 -26.70 -2.29 -1.50
C THR A 200 -27.37 -0.94 -1.28
N GLU A 201 -28.01 -0.43 -2.32
CA GLU A 201 -28.78 0.81 -2.23
C GLU A 201 -29.93 0.70 -1.22
N GLU A 202 -30.59 -0.46 -1.16
CA GLU A 202 -31.69 -0.73 -0.25
C GLU A 202 -31.28 -0.60 1.22
N THR A 203 -30.12 -1.12 1.60
CA THR A 203 -29.67 -1.16 3.01
C THR A 203 -28.81 0.03 3.40
N ASP A 204 -28.09 0.64 2.46
CA ASP A 204 -26.98 1.56 2.77
C ASP A 204 -27.19 2.99 2.27
N ALA A 205 -28.22 3.25 1.44
CA ALA A 205 -28.49 4.60 0.99
C ALA A 205 -28.72 5.55 2.16
N ILE A 206 -27.91 6.60 2.25
CA ILE A 206 -27.97 7.56 3.36
C ILE A 206 -29.35 8.24 3.46
N ARG A 207 -30.03 8.43 2.33
CA ARG A 207 -31.41 8.98 2.29
C ARG A 207 -32.44 8.11 3.04
N ASN A 208 -32.16 6.83 3.26
CA ASN A 208 -33.03 5.97 4.07
C ASN A 208 -32.98 6.33 5.55
N LYS A 209 -31.90 6.96 6.01
CA LYS A 209 -31.68 7.41 7.39
C LYS A 209 -31.99 8.91 7.56
N PHE A 210 -31.82 9.68 6.50
CA PHE A 210 -31.95 11.14 6.47
C PHE A 210 -32.89 11.53 5.31
N PRO A 211 -34.21 11.46 5.50
CA PRO A 211 -35.19 11.70 4.41
C PRO A 211 -35.18 13.10 3.82
N GLU A 212 -34.54 14.07 4.48
CA GLU A 212 -34.31 15.42 3.98
C GLU A 212 -33.30 15.48 2.83
N LEU A 213 -32.47 14.41 2.65
CA LEU A 213 -31.54 14.30 1.52
C LEU A 213 -32.28 13.76 0.29
N ARG A 214 -32.32 14.53 -0.79
CA ARG A 214 -32.96 14.17 -2.06
C ARG A 214 -31.97 13.99 -3.18
#